data_591bf1574cfa7752ccac466ddec10b36
#
_entry.id   591bf1574cfa7752ccac466ddec10b36
#
_cell.length_a   1.000
_cell.length_b   1.000
_cell.length_c   1.000
_cell.angle_alpha   90.00
_cell.angle_beta   90.00
_cell.angle_gamma   90.00
#
_symmetry.space_group_name_H-M   'P 1'
#
loop_
_entity.id
_entity.type
_entity.pdbx_description
1 polymer ?
#
loop_
_entity_poly.entity_id
_entity_poly.type
_entity_poly.pdbx_seq_one_letter_code
_entity_poly.pdbx_strand_id
1 'polypeptide(L)'
;MNDEKKLTIRKYQASDRAIVRKLCCETGFLGNPIDPVFEDRDLFADFLTGYYTDWEPESAFVLEVNGEVRGYLLGSRRPHLQQAYNVYQNAGLLFRGIFRYFRYNQESRRFVHWIFFQGWREVPAAPRRTAHFHINLLPDARNVASTRLLMDAYLKYLHQHGEKRVYGQMVTFESRRGSKMFERYGFRVINRSEITKYRKLHPEPVFLCTVIKNLEENASLYGQPSSGAE
;
A
#
# COMPACT_ATOMS: atom_id res chain seq x y z
N MET A 1 -8.99 -28.18 -19.72
CA MET A 1 -9.51 -28.07 -18.36
C MET A 1 -9.01 -26.72 -17.83
N ASN A 2 -9.90 -25.74 -17.64
CA ASN A 2 -9.51 -24.53 -16.93
C ASN A 2 -9.38 -24.90 -15.45
N ASP A 3 -8.16 -25.03 -14.96
CA ASP A 3 -7.94 -25.09 -13.52
C ASP A 3 -8.42 -23.77 -12.92
N GLU A 4 -9.57 -23.79 -12.29
CA GLU A 4 -10.16 -22.63 -11.61
C GLU A 4 -9.20 -22.26 -10.47
N LYS A 5 -8.50 -21.13 -10.61
CA LYS A 5 -7.56 -20.65 -9.59
C LYS A 5 -8.31 -20.45 -8.26
N LYS A 6 -7.99 -21.25 -7.26
CA LYS A 6 -8.56 -21.11 -5.92
C LYS A 6 -7.99 -19.85 -5.28
N LEU A 7 -8.85 -18.84 -5.09
CA LEU A 7 -8.51 -17.59 -4.40
C LEU A 7 -8.94 -17.67 -2.94
N THR A 8 -8.04 -17.37 -2.01
CA THR A 8 -8.31 -17.35 -0.58
C THR A 8 -7.78 -16.06 0.03
N ILE A 9 -8.59 -15.39 0.86
CA ILE A 9 -8.16 -14.24 1.66
C ILE A 9 -8.07 -14.70 3.11
N ARG A 10 -6.96 -14.38 3.75
CA ARG A 10 -6.79 -14.59 5.19
C ARG A 10 -6.05 -13.42 5.85
N LYS A 11 -6.10 -13.39 7.15
CA LYS A 11 -5.25 -12.50 7.95
C LYS A 11 -3.77 -12.81 7.71
N TYR A 12 -2.98 -11.75 7.73
CA TYR A 12 -1.52 -11.84 7.77
C TYR A 12 -1.06 -12.62 9.01
N GLN A 13 0.01 -13.38 8.85
CA GLN A 13 0.72 -14.10 9.91
C GLN A 13 2.20 -13.71 9.90
N ALA A 14 2.89 -13.82 11.02
CA ALA A 14 4.31 -13.47 11.11
C ALA A 14 5.19 -14.25 10.09
N SER A 15 4.80 -15.48 9.76
CA SER A 15 5.44 -16.29 8.70
C SER A 15 5.36 -15.68 7.31
N ASP A 16 4.39 -14.78 7.07
CA ASP A 16 4.22 -14.12 5.77
C ASP A 16 5.17 -12.93 5.57
N ARG A 17 5.90 -12.52 6.61
CA ARG A 17 6.74 -11.31 6.57
C ARG A 17 7.71 -11.31 5.39
N ALA A 18 8.38 -12.42 5.16
CA ALA A 18 9.35 -12.53 4.08
C ALA A 18 8.71 -12.39 2.70
N ILE A 19 7.57 -13.06 2.48
CA ILE A 19 6.87 -13.00 1.19
C ILE A 19 6.22 -11.62 0.96
N VAL A 20 5.67 -10.98 1.98
CA VAL A 20 5.11 -9.62 1.87
C VAL A 20 6.19 -8.61 1.49
N ARG A 21 7.37 -8.69 2.10
CA ARG A 21 8.54 -7.85 1.74
C ARG A 21 8.98 -8.07 0.29
N LYS A 22 9.05 -9.33 -0.13
CA LYS A 22 9.36 -9.69 -1.52
C LYS A 22 8.33 -9.11 -2.48
N LEU A 23 7.04 -9.31 -2.23
CA LEU A 23 5.94 -8.77 -3.03
C LEU A 23 5.99 -7.24 -3.13
N CYS A 24 6.32 -6.56 -2.02
CA CYS A 24 6.50 -5.11 -2.00
C CYS A 24 7.57 -4.67 -3.01
N CYS A 25 8.72 -5.35 -3.04
CA CYS A 25 9.79 -5.06 -3.98
C CYS A 25 9.43 -5.43 -5.43
N GLU A 26 8.75 -6.56 -5.66
CA GLU A 26 8.32 -7.00 -6.99
C GLU A 26 7.23 -6.11 -7.62
N THR A 27 6.61 -5.24 -6.83
CA THR A 27 5.52 -4.37 -7.29
C THR A 27 5.78 -2.87 -7.06
N GLY A 28 6.96 -2.52 -6.55
CA GLY A 28 7.29 -1.17 -6.07
C GLY A 28 7.41 -0.10 -7.15
N PHE A 29 7.74 -0.48 -8.38
CA PHE A 29 7.82 0.43 -9.52
C PHE A 29 6.60 0.27 -10.43
N LEU A 30 5.56 1.05 -10.18
CA LEU A 30 4.32 1.09 -10.99
C LEU A 30 3.68 -0.31 -11.18
N GLY A 31 3.92 -1.20 -10.22
CA GLY A 31 3.46 -2.58 -10.27
C GLY A 31 4.46 -3.56 -10.88
N ASN A 32 5.70 -3.16 -11.08
CA ASN A 32 6.85 -3.94 -11.51
C ASN A 32 7.96 -3.90 -10.43
N PRO A 33 9.03 -4.70 -10.58
CA PRO A 33 10.15 -4.68 -9.64
C PRO A 33 10.74 -3.30 -9.43
N ILE A 34 11.11 -2.98 -8.18
CA ILE A 34 11.60 -1.66 -7.75
C ILE A 34 13.03 -1.34 -8.26
N ASP A 35 13.78 -2.35 -8.68
CA ASP A 35 15.22 -2.26 -8.98
C ASP A 35 15.63 -1.12 -9.91
N PRO A 36 14.86 -0.78 -10.97
CA PRO A 36 15.18 0.37 -11.83
C PRO A 36 15.13 1.73 -11.11
N VAL A 37 14.43 1.80 -9.97
CA VAL A 37 14.24 3.03 -9.17
C VAL A 37 15.16 3.05 -7.96
N PHE A 38 15.24 1.92 -7.24
CA PHE A 38 15.97 1.80 -6.00
C PHE A 38 16.47 0.38 -5.77
N GLU A 39 17.80 0.20 -5.68
CA GLU A 39 18.44 -1.10 -5.57
C GLU A 39 18.40 -1.70 -4.16
N ASP A 40 18.24 -0.91 -3.09
CA ASP A 40 18.20 -1.39 -1.71
C ASP A 40 16.79 -1.91 -1.37
N ARG A 41 16.52 -3.14 -1.79
CA ARG A 41 15.23 -3.80 -1.57
C ARG A 41 14.87 -3.94 -0.10
N ASP A 42 15.85 -4.19 0.75
CA ASP A 42 15.61 -4.34 2.20
C ASP A 42 15.14 -3.04 2.82
N LEU A 43 15.84 -1.94 2.52
CA LEU A 43 15.46 -0.62 3.02
C LEU A 43 14.08 -0.20 2.49
N PHE A 44 13.79 -0.47 1.22
CA PHE A 44 12.50 -0.18 0.60
C PHE A 44 11.36 -0.96 1.25
N ALA A 45 11.55 -2.27 1.46
CA ALA A 45 10.55 -3.12 2.10
C ALA A 45 10.35 -2.74 3.56
N ASP A 46 11.42 -2.47 4.33
CA ASP A 46 11.33 -2.01 5.72
C ASP A 46 10.52 -0.73 5.84
N PHE A 47 10.77 0.24 4.95
CA PHE A 47 10.05 1.51 4.95
C PHE A 47 8.55 1.35 4.67
N LEU A 48 8.17 0.53 3.70
CA LEU A 48 6.80 0.42 3.24
C LEU A 48 5.96 -0.62 3.99
N THR A 49 6.57 -1.65 4.56
CA THR A 49 5.83 -2.76 5.17
C THR A 49 6.00 -2.90 6.68
N GLY A 50 7.12 -2.40 7.23
CA GLY A 50 7.54 -2.69 8.60
C GLY A 50 6.48 -2.32 9.65
N TYR A 51 5.87 -1.14 9.56
CA TYR A 51 4.80 -0.77 10.48
C TYR A 51 3.67 -1.79 10.51
N TYR A 52 3.18 -2.16 9.35
CA TYR A 52 2.00 -3.01 9.20
C TYR A 52 2.25 -4.46 9.59
N THR A 53 3.46 -4.95 9.36
CA THR A 53 3.82 -6.34 9.66
C THR A 53 4.26 -6.56 11.10
N ASP A 54 4.85 -5.54 11.72
CA ASP A 54 5.54 -5.67 12.98
C ASP A 54 4.80 -4.98 14.14
N TRP A 55 3.98 -3.95 13.86
CA TRP A 55 3.29 -3.12 14.86
C TRP A 55 1.77 -3.17 14.81
N GLU A 56 1.18 -3.41 13.63
CA GLU A 56 -0.28 -3.51 13.45
C GLU A 56 -0.66 -4.68 12.52
N PRO A 57 -0.16 -5.91 12.77
CA PRO A 57 -0.41 -7.07 11.89
C PRO A 57 -1.88 -7.47 11.82
N GLU A 58 -2.68 -7.14 12.82
CA GLU A 58 -4.12 -7.42 12.84
C GLU A 58 -4.91 -6.69 11.76
N SER A 59 -4.37 -5.61 11.21
CA SER A 59 -4.95 -4.82 10.12
C SER A 59 -4.46 -5.25 8.72
N ALA A 60 -3.67 -6.32 8.63
CA ALA A 60 -3.08 -6.82 7.40
C ALA A 60 -3.75 -8.11 6.90
N PHE A 61 -3.87 -8.24 5.58
CA PHE A 61 -4.47 -9.37 4.88
C PHE A 61 -3.58 -9.82 3.72
N VAL A 62 -3.63 -11.12 3.41
CA VAL A 62 -2.94 -11.70 2.26
C VAL A 62 -3.94 -12.40 1.34
N LEU A 63 -3.66 -12.35 0.04
CA LEU A 63 -4.32 -13.12 -1.00
C LEU A 63 -3.45 -14.32 -1.35
N GLU A 64 -4.02 -15.50 -1.25
CA GLU A 64 -3.44 -16.73 -1.77
C GLU A 64 -4.12 -17.13 -3.08
N VAL A 65 -3.29 -17.60 -4.03
CA VAL A 65 -3.72 -18.26 -5.26
C VAL A 65 -3.15 -19.68 -5.21
N ASN A 66 -4.01 -20.68 -5.15
CA ASN A 66 -3.63 -22.09 -5.03
C ASN A 66 -2.70 -22.38 -3.83
N GLY A 67 -2.90 -21.69 -2.71
CA GLY A 67 -2.10 -21.84 -1.48
C GLY A 67 -0.81 -21.01 -1.43
N GLU A 68 -0.49 -20.25 -2.47
CA GLU A 68 0.68 -19.36 -2.48
C GLU A 68 0.27 -17.90 -2.33
N VAL A 69 0.93 -17.15 -1.45
CA VAL A 69 0.68 -15.71 -1.27
C VAL A 69 1.13 -14.94 -2.52
N ARG A 70 0.16 -14.31 -3.19
CA ARG A 70 0.34 -13.57 -4.45
C ARG A 70 -0.06 -12.10 -4.34
N GLY A 71 -0.56 -11.68 -3.20
CA GLY A 71 -0.93 -10.29 -2.95
C GLY A 71 -1.13 -10.01 -1.49
N TYR A 72 -1.16 -8.74 -1.14
CA TYR A 72 -1.44 -8.28 0.20
C TYR A 72 -2.23 -6.97 0.20
N LEU A 73 -2.94 -6.73 1.30
CA LEU A 73 -3.43 -5.44 1.72
C LEU A 73 -2.91 -5.18 3.13
N LEU A 74 -2.09 -4.16 3.28
CA LEU A 74 -1.55 -3.70 4.55
C LEU A 74 -2.32 -2.46 4.97
N GLY A 75 -3.03 -2.53 6.08
CA GLY A 75 -3.87 -1.45 6.58
C GLY A 75 -3.46 -0.94 7.95
N SER A 76 -3.93 0.24 8.31
CA SER A 76 -3.81 0.80 9.65
C SER A 76 -5.10 1.48 10.08
N ARG A 77 -5.48 1.26 11.34
CA ARG A 77 -6.53 1.97 12.07
C ARG A 77 -5.96 2.92 13.12
N ARG A 78 -4.65 2.83 13.38
CA ARG A 78 -3.96 3.56 14.45
C ARG A 78 -2.98 4.61 13.90
N PRO A 79 -3.49 5.67 13.24
CA PRO A 79 -2.64 6.66 12.56
C PRO A 79 -1.65 7.36 13.52
N HIS A 80 -1.96 7.48 14.80
CA HIS A 80 -1.04 8.05 15.80
C HIS A 80 0.14 7.11 16.09
N LEU A 81 -0.14 5.80 16.19
CA LEU A 81 0.89 4.78 16.40
C LEU A 81 1.81 4.73 15.17
N GLN A 82 1.23 4.80 13.98
CA GLN A 82 2.01 4.84 12.74
C GLN A 82 2.90 6.10 12.68
N GLN A 83 2.40 7.26 13.10
CA GLN A 83 3.23 8.47 13.14
C GLN A 83 4.41 8.32 14.11
N ALA A 84 4.18 7.77 15.30
CA ALA A 84 5.26 7.51 16.25
C ALA A 84 6.29 6.52 15.68
N TYR A 85 5.82 5.42 15.07
CA TYR A 85 6.69 4.45 14.40
C TYR A 85 7.49 5.09 13.26
N ASN A 86 6.86 5.92 12.42
CA ASN A 86 7.54 6.58 11.31
C ASN A 86 8.69 7.48 11.80
N VAL A 87 8.51 8.19 12.92
CA VAL A 87 9.59 9.00 13.50
C VAL A 87 10.75 8.12 13.95
N TYR A 88 10.46 7.04 14.68
CA TYR A 88 11.47 6.09 15.16
C TYR A 88 12.18 5.37 14.01
N GLN A 89 11.41 4.82 13.08
CA GLN A 89 11.95 4.07 11.95
C GLN A 89 12.72 4.97 11.00
N ASN A 90 12.20 6.15 10.69
CA ASN A 90 12.88 7.07 9.77
C ASN A 90 14.26 7.47 10.26
N ALA A 91 14.46 7.61 11.57
CA ALA A 91 15.79 7.83 12.13
C ALA A 91 16.73 6.65 11.85
N GLY A 92 16.29 5.43 12.08
CA GLY A 92 17.07 4.21 11.79
C GLY A 92 17.33 3.99 10.30
N LEU A 93 16.32 4.21 9.44
CA LEU A 93 16.46 4.11 7.99
C LEU A 93 17.37 5.20 7.42
N LEU A 94 17.27 6.43 7.94
CA LEU A 94 18.15 7.52 7.58
C LEU A 94 19.60 7.18 7.90
N PHE A 95 19.87 6.67 9.10
CA PHE A 95 21.20 6.24 9.51
C PHE A 95 21.75 5.14 8.56
N ARG A 96 20.97 4.09 8.31
CA ARG A 96 21.36 3.02 7.36
C ARG A 96 21.56 3.56 5.94
N GLY A 97 20.69 4.46 5.49
CA GLY A 97 20.74 5.07 4.17
C GLY A 97 21.97 5.96 3.97
N ILE A 98 22.37 6.74 4.96
CA ILE A 98 23.57 7.59 4.91
C ILE A 98 24.83 6.74 4.68
N PHE A 99 25.00 5.64 5.42
CA PHE A 99 26.16 4.78 5.24
C PHE A 99 26.20 4.04 3.90
N ARG A 100 25.03 3.75 3.32
CA ARG A 100 24.91 3.07 2.03
C ARG A 100 24.90 4.02 0.84
N TYR A 101 24.59 5.31 1.04
CA TYR A 101 24.38 6.30 -0.02
C TYR A 101 25.52 6.35 -1.04
N PHE A 102 26.76 6.32 -0.59
CA PHE A 102 27.93 6.39 -1.48
C PHE A 102 28.13 5.13 -2.32
N ARG A 103 27.50 4.02 -1.95
CA ARG A 103 27.54 2.75 -2.69
C ARG A 103 26.40 2.63 -3.69
N TYR A 104 25.36 3.45 -3.55
CA TYR A 104 24.21 3.40 -4.44
C TYR A 104 24.56 3.83 -5.87
N ASN A 105 23.88 3.17 -6.84
CA ASN A 105 23.89 3.58 -8.23
C ASN A 105 23.22 4.95 -8.42
N GLN A 106 23.32 5.50 -9.63
CA GLN A 106 22.83 6.85 -9.93
C GLN A 106 21.30 6.98 -9.74
N GLU A 107 20.51 5.97 -10.11
CA GLU A 107 19.05 6.04 -9.98
C GLU A 107 18.62 5.97 -8.52
N SER A 108 19.23 5.09 -7.72
CA SER A 108 19.00 5.02 -6.28
C SER A 108 19.34 6.34 -5.57
N ARG A 109 20.45 7.00 -5.94
CA ARG A 109 20.79 8.34 -5.42
C ARG A 109 19.77 9.39 -5.82
N ARG A 110 19.24 9.35 -7.04
CA ARG A 110 18.16 10.24 -7.49
C ARG A 110 16.88 10.02 -6.70
N PHE A 111 16.54 8.75 -6.44
CA PHE A 111 15.37 8.41 -5.62
C PHE A 111 15.51 8.93 -4.19
N VAL A 112 16.67 8.74 -3.55
CA VAL A 112 16.98 9.29 -2.23
C VAL A 112 16.88 10.83 -2.24
N HIS A 113 17.48 11.49 -3.24
CA HIS A 113 17.38 12.94 -3.40
C HIS A 113 15.92 13.39 -3.54
N TRP A 114 15.12 12.68 -4.34
CA TRP A 114 13.70 12.97 -4.48
C TRP A 114 12.96 12.89 -3.14
N ILE A 115 13.21 11.85 -2.34
CA ILE A 115 12.59 11.69 -1.01
C ILE A 115 12.85 12.92 -0.14
N PHE A 116 14.09 13.39 -0.09
CA PHE A 116 14.46 14.49 0.81
C PHE A 116 14.02 15.87 0.32
N PHE A 117 14.06 16.13 -0.98
CA PHE A 117 13.89 17.49 -1.50
C PHE A 117 12.58 17.74 -2.23
N GLN A 118 11.92 16.70 -2.73
CA GLN A 118 10.72 16.82 -3.55
C GLN A 118 9.52 16.05 -2.99
N GLY A 119 9.75 14.89 -2.36
CA GLY A 119 8.68 14.00 -1.93
C GLY A 119 7.63 14.69 -1.05
N TRP A 120 8.02 15.55 -0.13
CA TRP A 120 7.10 16.26 0.73
C TRP A 120 6.18 17.28 0.02
N ARG A 121 6.57 17.75 -1.18
CA ARG A 121 5.76 18.63 -2.03
C ARG A 121 4.88 17.84 -3.00
N GLU A 122 5.40 16.70 -3.48
CA GLU A 122 4.75 15.92 -4.54
C GLU A 122 3.81 14.85 -4.00
N VAL A 123 3.99 14.41 -2.75
CA VAL A 123 3.05 13.48 -2.10
C VAL A 123 1.80 14.26 -1.67
N PRO A 124 0.62 13.95 -2.22
CA PRO A 124 -0.59 14.66 -1.88
C PRO A 124 -0.98 14.43 -0.43
N ALA A 125 -1.59 15.46 0.19
CA ALA A 125 -2.01 15.40 1.57
C ALA A 125 -2.96 14.22 1.83
N ALA A 126 -2.73 13.53 2.93
CA ALA A 126 -3.58 12.46 3.42
C ALA A 126 -4.53 12.96 4.52
N PRO A 127 -5.75 12.42 4.63
CA PRO A 127 -6.67 12.73 5.71
C PRO A 127 -6.07 12.38 7.07
N ARG A 128 -6.13 13.32 8.00
CA ARG A 128 -5.66 13.10 9.38
C ARG A 128 -6.60 12.16 10.13
N ARG A 129 -6.05 11.36 11.04
CA ARG A 129 -6.82 10.47 11.94
C ARG A 129 -7.80 9.57 11.20
N THR A 130 -7.40 9.04 10.05
CA THR A 130 -8.25 8.22 9.21
C THR A 130 -7.51 6.91 8.92
N ALA A 131 -8.22 5.79 8.99
CA ALA A 131 -7.70 4.49 8.58
C ALA A 131 -7.20 4.54 7.13
N HIS A 132 -6.18 3.76 6.82
CA HIS A 132 -5.61 3.74 5.47
C HIS A 132 -5.10 2.36 5.09
N PHE A 133 -4.73 2.19 3.82
CA PHE A 133 -4.21 0.93 3.32
C PHE A 133 -3.23 1.09 2.16
N HIS A 134 -2.41 0.05 2.01
CA HIS A 134 -1.63 -0.27 0.82
C HIS A 134 -2.08 -1.62 0.26
N ILE A 135 -2.24 -1.73 -1.05
CA ILE A 135 -2.61 -2.98 -1.73
C ILE A 135 -1.66 -3.24 -2.89
N ASN A 136 -1.06 -4.42 -2.90
CA ASN A 136 -0.18 -4.86 -3.98
C ASN A 136 -0.47 -6.32 -4.34
N LEU A 137 -0.51 -6.60 -5.64
CA LEU A 137 -0.70 -7.92 -6.20
C LEU A 137 0.35 -8.16 -7.30
N LEU A 138 0.90 -9.37 -7.34
CA LEU A 138 1.74 -9.79 -8.47
C LEU A 138 0.96 -9.75 -9.78
N PRO A 139 1.64 -9.58 -10.94
CA PRO A 139 0.99 -9.46 -12.23
C PRO A 139 0.01 -10.60 -12.56
N ASP A 140 0.35 -11.83 -12.19
CA ASP A 140 -0.45 -13.05 -12.42
C ASP A 140 -1.71 -13.16 -11.55
N ALA A 141 -1.75 -12.42 -10.43
CA ALA A 141 -2.89 -12.31 -9.51
C ALA A 141 -3.63 -10.98 -9.61
N ARG A 142 -3.12 -10.02 -10.40
CA ARG A 142 -3.64 -8.66 -10.52
C ARG A 142 -4.85 -8.61 -11.42
N ASN A 143 -6.03 -8.79 -10.85
CA ASN A 143 -7.31 -8.68 -11.54
C ASN A 143 -8.37 -8.05 -10.61
N VAL A 144 -9.54 -7.76 -11.17
CA VAL A 144 -10.66 -7.12 -10.45
C VAL A 144 -11.16 -7.99 -9.29
N ALA A 145 -11.27 -9.31 -9.49
CA ALA A 145 -11.78 -10.23 -8.47
C ALA A 145 -10.83 -10.29 -7.26
N SER A 146 -9.54 -10.47 -7.48
CA SER A 146 -8.51 -10.50 -6.43
C SER A 146 -8.46 -9.19 -5.62
N THR A 147 -8.49 -8.05 -6.32
CA THR A 147 -8.52 -6.74 -5.67
C THR A 147 -9.78 -6.57 -4.84
N ARG A 148 -10.93 -6.99 -5.37
CA ARG A 148 -12.22 -6.91 -4.69
C ARG A 148 -12.22 -7.72 -3.41
N LEU A 149 -11.78 -8.98 -3.46
CA LEU A 149 -11.73 -9.85 -2.29
C LEU A 149 -10.90 -9.27 -1.15
N LEU A 150 -9.70 -8.74 -1.46
CA LEU A 150 -8.85 -8.07 -0.45
C LEU A 150 -9.52 -6.82 0.12
N MET A 151 -10.09 -5.98 -0.75
CA MET A 151 -10.78 -4.77 -0.32
C MET A 151 -11.99 -5.08 0.55
N ASP A 152 -12.84 -6.02 0.15
CA ASP A 152 -14.05 -6.38 0.90
C ASP A 152 -13.68 -6.93 2.29
N ALA A 153 -12.65 -7.77 2.39
CA ALA A 153 -12.15 -8.28 3.68
C ALA A 153 -11.68 -7.15 4.60
N TYR A 154 -10.92 -6.20 4.06
CA TYR A 154 -10.41 -5.08 4.84
C TYR A 154 -11.51 -4.07 5.22
N LEU A 155 -12.40 -3.71 4.29
CA LEU A 155 -13.51 -2.78 4.58
C LEU A 155 -14.47 -3.36 5.63
N LYS A 156 -14.76 -4.67 5.55
CA LYS A 156 -15.53 -5.38 6.59
C LYS A 156 -14.82 -5.30 7.95
N TYR A 157 -13.53 -5.55 7.98
CA TYR A 157 -12.72 -5.44 9.20
C TYR A 157 -12.78 -4.03 9.81
N LEU A 158 -12.61 -2.99 8.99
CA LEU A 158 -12.71 -1.60 9.45
C LEU A 158 -14.09 -1.28 10.01
N HIS A 159 -15.14 -1.66 9.32
CA HIS A 159 -16.52 -1.45 9.76
C HIS A 159 -16.80 -2.14 11.11
N GLN A 160 -16.35 -3.39 11.29
CA GLN A 160 -16.48 -4.14 12.55
C GLN A 160 -15.77 -3.46 13.73
N HIS A 161 -14.78 -2.60 13.46
CA HIS A 161 -14.03 -1.85 14.46
C HIS A 161 -14.48 -0.38 14.56
N GLY A 162 -15.63 -0.02 13.98
CA GLY A 162 -16.21 1.31 14.11
C GLY A 162 -15.52 2.41 13.32
N GLU A 163 -14.66 2.05 12.37
CA GLU A 163 -14.04 3.05 11.50
C GLU A 163 -15.07 3.65 10.54
N LYS A 164 -15.10 4.98 10.45
CA LYS A 164 -16.08 5.70 9.63
C LYS A 164 -15.59 5.98 8.22
N ARG A 165 -14.29 6.10 8.06
CA ARG A 165 -13.63 6.48 6.79
C ARG A 165 -12.33 5.73 6.60
N VAL A 166 -11.98 5.51 5.34
CA VAL A 166 -10.70 4.94 4.95
C VAL A 166 -10.15 5.67 3.73
N TYR A 167 -8.83 5.85 3.67
CA TYR A 167 -8.17 6.39 2.49
C TYR A 167 -7.07 5.45 1.98
N GLY A 168 -6.74 5.60 0.73
CA GLY A 168 -5.57 4.99 0.12
C GLY A 168 -4.84 6.00 -0.76
N GLN A 169 -3.57 5.75 -1.04
CA GLN A 169 -2.82 6.50 -2.02
C GLN A 169 -2.46 5.57 -3.19
N MET A 170 -2.79 5.98 -4.39
CA MET A 170 -2.64 5.17 -5.59
C MET A 170 -1.92 5.93 -6.69
N VAL A 171 -1.06 5.22 -7.39
CA VAL A 171 -0.37 5.74 -8.57
C VAL A 171 -1.24 5.59 -9.80
N THR A 172 -1.37 6.67 -10.59
CA THR A 172 -2.10 6.71 -11.85
C THR A 172 -1.27 7.36 -12.94
N PHE A 173 -1.47 6.94 -14.18
CA PHE A 173 -0.96 7.58 -15.40
C PHE A 173 -1.98 7.36 -16.51
N GLU A 174 -1.87 8.05 -17.65
CA GLU A 174 -2.94 8.16 -18.63
C GLU A 174 -3.39 6.79 -19.17
N SER A 175 -2.46 5.94 -19.53
CA SER A 175 -2.76 4.59 -20.03
C SER A 175 -3.28 3.64 -18.94
N ARG A 176 -3.14 3.97 -17.65
CA ARG A 176 -3.60 3.18 -16.53
C ARG A 176 -4.92 3.70 -15.97
N ARG A 177 -6.01 2.99 -16.24
CA ARG A 177 -7.37 3.31 -15.75
C ARG A 177 -7.59 3.04 -14.24
N GLY A 178 -6.55 3.16 -13.42
CA GLY A 178 -6.59 2.81 -11.99
C GLY A 178 -7.63 3.59 -11.18
N SER A 179 -7.86 4.89 -11.49
CA SER A 179 -8.86 5.71 -10.79
C SER A 179 -10.27 5.16 -10.92
N LYS A 180 -10.68 4.75 -12.14
CA LYS A 180 -12.02 4.20 -12.41
C LYS A 180 -12.31 2.91 -11.65
N MET A 181 -11.28 2.14 -11.33
CA MET A 181 -11.45 0.94 -10.52
C MET A 181 -11.87 1.30 -9.10
N PHE A 182 -11.21 2.25 -8.46
CA PHE A 182 -11.52 2.66 -7.10
C PHE A 182 -12.85 3.42 -6.99
N GLU A 183 -13.25 4.17 -8.01
CA GLU A 183 -14.58 4.77 -8.09
C GLU A 183 -15.69 3.72 -8.05
N ARG A 184 -15.49 2.55 -8.71
CA ARG A 184 -16.44 1.41 -8.65
C ARG A 184 -16.57 0.81 -7.25
N TYR A 185 -15.57 0.98 -6.37
CA TYR A 185 -15.63 0.61 -4.96
C TYR A 185 -16.17 1.72 -4.06
N GLY A 186 -16.67 2.81 -4.64
CA GLY A 186 -17.19 3.96 -3.91
C GLY A 186 -16.11 4.85 -3.30
N PHE A 187 -14.86 4.76 -3.77
CA PHE A 187 -13.84 5.74 -3.44
C PHE A 187 -13.94 6.95 -4.35
N ARG A 188 -13.70 8.11 -3.78
CA ARG A 188 -13.56 9.38 -4.54
C ARG A 188 -12.14 9.91 -4.43
N VAL A 189 -11.64 10.48 -5.50
CA VAL A 189 -10.34 11.20 -5.49
C VAL A 189 -10.54 12.54 -4.79
N ILE A 190 -9.73 12.81 -3.78
CA ILE A 190 -9.76 14.08 -3.02
C ILE A 190 -8.52 14.94 -3.26
N ASN A 191 -7.44 14.34 -3.71
CA ASN A 191 -6.20 15.06 -4.04
C ASN A 191 -5.41 14.29 -5.08
N ARG A 192 -4.65 15.02 -5.92
CA ARG A 192 -3.81 14.46 -6.98
C ARG A 192 -2.58 15.35 -7.14
N SER A 193 -1.39 14.75 -7.21
CA SER A 193 -0.13 15.45 -7.46
C SER A 193 0.76 14.64 -8.39
N GLU A 194 1.48 15.30 -9.27
CA GLU A 194 2.49 14.64 -10.10
C GLU A 194 3.69 14.24 -9.23
N ILE A 195 4.21 13.01 -9.44
CA ILE A 195 5.42 12.52 -8.78
C ILE A 195 6.55 12.37 -9.82
N THR A 196 7.58 13.19 -9.67
CA THR A 196 8.62 13.36 -10.70
C THR A 196 9.71 12.29 -10.66
N LYS A 197 9.75 11.46 -9.60
CA LYS A 197 10.76 10.40 -9.44
C LYS A 197 10.80 9.38 -10.60
N TYR A 198 9.71 9.28 -11.36
CA TYR A 198 9.59 8.32 -12.46
C TYR A 198 9.81 8.92 -13.84
N ARG A 199 9.99 10.25 -13.97
CA ARG A 199 10.07 10.94 -15.28
C ARG A 199 11.12 10.38 -16.25
N LYS A 200 12.21 9.81 -15.75
CA LYS A 200 13.25 9.21 -16.58
C LYS A 200 13.01 7.74 -16.92
N LEU A 201 12.12 7.10 -16.19
CA LEU A 201 11.87 5.66 -16.26
C LEU A 201 10.51 5.34 -16.87
N HIS A 202 9.62 6.33 -16.99
CA HIS A 202 8.28 6.18 -17.52
C HIS A 202 7.96 7.31 -18.51
N PRO A 203 7.41 7.00 -19.71
CA PRO A 203 7.19 7.99 -20.76
C PRO A 203 6.04 8.97 -20.44
N GLU A 204 5.07 8.54 -19.63
CA GLU A 204 3.91 9.36 -19.26
C GLU A 204 4.11 10.04 -17.90
N PRO A 205 3.52 11.23 -17.66
CA PRO A 205 3.45 11.81 -16.34
C PRO A 205 2.75 10.86 -15.34
N VAL A 206 3.38 10.64 -14.20
CA VAL A 206 2.88 9.76 -13.15
C VAL A 206 2.31 10.61 -12.02
N PHE A 207 1.11 10.29 -11.58
CA PHE A 207 0.42 10.99 -10.51
C PHE A 207 0.19 10.08 -9.32
N LEU A 208 0.29 10.64 -8.12
CA LEU A 208 -0.19 10.03 -6.89
C LEU A 208 -1.54 10.65 -6.54
N CYS A 209 -2.56 9.82 -6.38
CA CYS A 209 -3.91 10.24 -6.02
C CYS A 209 -4.23 9.77 -4.60
N THR A 210 -4.75 10.65 -3.75
CA THR A 210 -5.39 10.28 -2.50
C THR A 210 -6.86 10.02 -2.75
N VAL A 211 -7.32 8.81 -2.45
CA VAL A 211 -8.72 8.39 -2.57
C VAL A 211 -9.30 8.13 -1.18
N ILE A 212 -10.56 8.47 -0.98
CA ILE A 212 -11.26 8.29 0.31
C ILE A 212 -12.61 7.62 0.08
N LYS A 213 -13.01 6.78 1.05
CA LYS A 213 -14.35 6.17 1.11
C LYS A 213 -14.96 6.39 2.48
N ASN A 214 -16.26 6.73 2.51
CA ASN A 214 -17.08 6.71 3.70
C ASN A 214 -17.67 5.30 3.89
N LEU A 215 -17.48 4.71 5.06
CA LEU A 215 -17.94 3.37 5.38
C LEU A 215 -19.38 3.35 5.90
N GLU A 216 -19.88 4.47 6.42
CA GLU A 216 -21.25 4.60 6.94
C GLU A 216 -22.30 4.51 5.81
N GLU A 217 -21.98 5.02 4.61
CA GLU A 217 -22.89 4.99 3.44
C GLU A 217 -23.19 3.59 2.92
N ASN A 218 -22.43 2.56 3.31
CA ASN A 218 -22.58 1.18 2.87
C ASN A 218 -22.64 0.19 4.04
N ALA A 219 -23.09 0.64 5.22
CA ALA A 219 -23.15 -0.16 6.43
C ALA A 219 -23.94 -1.48 6.26
N SER A 220 -24.99 -1.48 5.42
CA SER A 220 -25.78 -2.67 5.12
C SER A 220 -25.02 -3.80 4.41
N LEU A 221 -23.91 -3.47 3.71
CA LEU A 221 -23.09 -4.45 3.00
C LEU A 221 -22.10 -5.18 3.92
N TYR A 222 -21.80 -4.63 5.10
CA TYR A 222 -20.74 -5.13 5.99
C TYR A 222 -21.25 -5.83 7.26
N GLY A 223 -22.58 -5.88 7.49
CA GLY A 223 -23.19 -6.40 8.72
C GLY A 223 -23.08 -5.42 9.88
N GLN A 224 -23.79 -5.67 10.97
CA GLN A 224 -23.73 -4.80 12.15
C GLN A 224 -22.35 -4.89 12.83
N PRO A 225 -21.81 -3.75 13.34
CA PRO A 225 -20.60 -3.78 14.16
C PRO A 225 -20.84 -4.65 15.39
N SER A 226 -19.84 -5.45 15.76
CA SER A 226 -19.90 -6.21 17.01
C SER A 226 -20.00 -5.22 18.18
N SER A 227 -21.14 -5.18 18.85
CA SER A 227 -21.30 -4.45 20.10
C SER A 227 -20.47 -5.16 21.17
N GLY A 228 -19.37 -4.56 21.59
CA GLY A 228 -18.70 -4.94 22.82
C GLY A 228 -17.27 -5.45 22.63
N ALA A 229 -16.36 -4.59 23.05
CA ALA A 229 -15.30 -4.94 24.00
C ALA A 229 -14.76 -3.60 24.54
N GLU A 230 -15.20 -3.27 25.73
CA GLU A 230 -14.53 -2.33 26.63
C GLU A 230 -13.14 -2.84 27.02
#